data_321018616b99390af5309c0d9da05c3d
#
_entry.id   321018616b99390af5309c0d9da05c3d
#
_cell.length_a   1.000
_cell.length_b   1.000
_cell.length_c   1.000
_cell.angle_alpha   90.00
_cell.angle_beta   90.00
_cell.angle_gamma   90.00
#
_symmetry.space_group_name_H-M   'P 1'
#
loop_
_entity.id
_entity.type
_entity.pdbx_description
1 polymer ?
#
loop_
_entity_poly.entity_id
_entity_poly.type
_entity_poly.pdbx_seq_one_letter_code
_entity_poly.pdbx_strand_id
1 'polypeptide(L)'
;KRVEACKQDRENSPDAGRRKLAETPTLFRELNNPASFILVPKVSSERRRYVPMGFLDYNTISTDLNFIIPEATMYQFAILTSNIHMAWMRAVCGRMKSDYRYSANIVYNNFPWPEPTAQQRKKIEQTAQAILDARALYPDSSLADLYDELTMPLELRKAHHQNDMAVMQAYGFTKGSEAYKSEAACVAELMKLYQKKVEEIEKR
;
A
#
# COMPACT_ATOMS: atom_id res chain seq x y z
N LYS A 1 -33.73 7.27 18.27
CA LYS A 1 -33.10 8.58 18.60
C LYS A 1 -31.87 8.87 17.73
N ARG A 2 -30.76 8.03 17.76
CA ARG A 2 -29.54 8.30 16.95
C ARG A 2 -29.80 8.15 15.44
N VAL A 3 -30.53 7.13 15.01
CA VAL A 3 -30.90 6.91 13.61
C VAL A 3 -31.73 8.07 13.06
N GLU A 4 -32.71 8.53 13.83
CA GLU A 4 -33.54 9.68 13.46
C GLU A 4 -32.71 10.98 13.34
N ALA A 5 -31.83 11.23 14.30
CA ALA A 5 -30.92 12.38 14.22
C ALA A 5 -30.01 12.34 12.99
N CYS A 6 -29.49 11.15 12.63
CA CYS A 6 -28.71 10.95 11.42
C CYS A 6 -29.53 11.20 10.15
N LYS A 7 -30.78 10.74 10.11
CA LYS A 7 -31.71 10.99 9.00
C LYS A 7 -31.97 12.48 8.79
N GLN A 8 -32.35 13.18 9.85
CA GLN A 8 -32.61 14.64 9.83
C GLN A 8 -31.36 15.44 9.39
N ASP A 9 -30.18 15.08 9.90
CA ASP A 9 -28.93 15.72 9.53
C ASP A 9 -28.63 15.51 8.02
N ARG A 10 -28.90 14.32 7.48
CA ARG A 10 -28.77 14.02 6.05
C ARG A 10 -29.79 14.78 5.20
N GLU A 11 -31.06 14.83 5.60
CA GLU A 11 -32.14 15.56 4.93
C GLU A 11 -31.84 17.07 4.81
N ASN A 12 -31.23 17.64 5.86
CA ASN A 12 -30.90 19.06 5.91
C ASN A 12 -29.54 19.40 5.25
N SER A 13 -28.86 18.42 4.67
CA SER A 13 -27.56 18.65 4.05
C SER A 13 -27.67 19.48 2.74
N PRO A 14 -26.76 20.43 2.48
CA PRO A 14 -26.67 21.10 1.18
C PRO A 14 -26.25 20.17 0.05
N ASP A 15 -25.56 19.06 0.35
CA ASP A 15 -25.12 18.05 -0.63
C ASP A 15 -26.27 17.13 -1.04
N ALA A 16 -26.60 17.11 -2.33
CA ALA A 16 -27.68 16.30 -2.89
C ALA A 16 -27.44 14.78 -2.72
N GLY A 17 -26.20 14.33 -2.83
CA GLY A 17 -25.83 12.94 -2.61
C GLY A 17 -26.05 12.51 -1.15
N ARG A 18 -25.71 13.40 -0.22
CA ARG A 18 -25.95 13.15 1.20
C ARG A 18 -27.45 13.11 1.53
N ARG A 19 -28.27 13.98 0.92
CA ARG A 19 -29.74 13.93 1.11
C ARG A 19 -30.33 12.59 0.69
N LYS A 20 -29.88 12.00 -0.41
CA LYS A 20 -30.35 10.66 -0.85
C LYS A 20 -30.07 9.57 0.19
N LEU A 21 -29.02 9.70 0.98
CA LEU A 21 -28.69 8.74 2.04
C LEU A 21 -29.60 8.86 3.28
N ALA A 22 -30.50 9.84 3.35
CA ALA A 22 -31.51 9.94 4.41
C ALA A 22 -32.52 8.79 4.37
N GLU A 23 -32.72 8.18 3.20
CA GLU A 23 -33.57 6.98 3.01
C GLU A 23 -32.96 5.74 3.70
N THR A 24 -31.64 5.72 3.87
CA THR A 24 -30.88 4.63 4.49
C THR A 24 -29.98 5.12 5.60
N PRO A 25 -30.54 5.70 6.70
CA PRO A 25 -29.77 6.43 7.71
C PRO A 25 -28.83 5.57 8.54
N THR A 26 -28.97 4.25 8.49
CA THR A 26 -28.11 3.26 9.16
C THR A 26 -26.92 2.80 8.31
N LEU A 27 -26.91 3.16 7.03
CA LEU A 27 -25.84 2.74 6.11
C LEU A 27 -24.79 3.85 5.93
N PHE A 28 -23.54 3.46 5.71
CA PHE A 28 -22.48 4.35 5.25
C PHE A 28 -22.71 4.74 3.79
N ARG A 29 -22.09 5.85 3.36
CA ARG A 29 -22.13 6.30 1.97
C ARG A 29 -21.45 5.30 1.02
N GLU A 30 -20.29 4.81 1.43
CA GLU A 30 -19.53 3.81 0.71
C GLU A 30 -19.73 2.46 1.40
N LEU A 31 -20.24 1.49 0.67
CA LEU A 31 -20.51 0.13 1.16
C LEU A 31 -19.51 -0.87 0.58
N ASN A 32 -18.32 -0.42 0.21
CA ASN A 32 -17.27 -1.28 -0.29
C ASN A 32 -16.60 -2.01 0.88
N ASN A 33 -17.06 -3.23 1.16
CA ASN A 33 -16.53 -4.10 2.21
C ASN A 33 -16.23 -5.49 1.63
N PRO A 34 -15.09 -5.65 0.91
CA PRO A 34 -14.72 -6.90 0.27
C PRO A 34 -14.40 -7.99 1.29
N ALA A 35 -14.45 -9.26 0.86
CA ALA A 35 -14.18 -10.42 1.72
C ALA A 35 -12.79 -10.35 2.33
N SER A 36 -11.80 -9.90 1.56
CA SER A 36 -10.44 -9.61 2.01
C SER A 36 -9.88 -8.40 1.28
N PHE A 37 -8.94 -7.68 1.91
CA PHE A 37 -8.28 -6.53 1.30
C PHE A 37 -6.96 -6.20 1.97
N ILE A 38 -6.06 -5.54 1.25
CA ILE A 38 -4.93 -4.83 1.85
C ILE A 38 -5.38 -3.43 2.22
N LEU A 39 -5.16 -3.04 3.46
CA LEU A 39 -5.33 -1.67 3.93
C LEU A 39 -4.03 -0.89 3.75
N VAL A 40 -4.12 0.26 3.07
CA VAL A 40 -3.01 1.16 2.78
C VAL A 40 -3.29 2.51 3.44
N PRO A 41 -2.53 2.92 4.47
CA PRO A 41 -2.67 4.24 5.09
C PRO A 41 -2.40 5.36 4.10
N LYS A 42 -3.27 6.37 4.06
CA LYS A 42 -3.06 7.58 3.22
C LYS A 42 -1.90 8.44 3.72
N VAL A 43 -1.57 8.36 5.01
CA VAL A 43 -0.48 9.13 5.61
C VAL A 43 0.44 8.18 6.39
N SER A 44 1.73 8.31 6.18
CA SER A 44 2.74 7.57 6.93
C SER A 44 3.92 8.48 7.28
N SER A 45 4.46 8.30 8.49
CA SER A 45 5.60 9.09 8.97
C SER A 45 6.81 8.96 8.03
N GLU A 46 7.49 10.08 7.78
CA GLU A 46 8.75 10.12 7.03
C GLU A 46 9.85 9.26 7.65
N ARG A 47 9.77 8.98 8.96
CA ARG A 47 10.73 8.15 9.69
C ARG A 47 10.57 6.65 9.40
N ARG A 48 9.43 6.24 8.83
CA ARG A 48 9.20 4.83 8.52
C ARG A 48 9.87 4.44 7.22
N ARG A 49 10.70 3.42 7.29
CA ARG A 49 11.31 2.82 6.11
C ARG A 49 10.27 2.16 5.20
N TYR A 50 9.26 1.52 5.79
CA TYR A 50 8.14 0.88 5.11
C TYR A 50 6.82 1.41 5.64
N VAL A 51 5.86 1.64 4.74
CA VAL A 51 4.47 1.95 5.12
C VAL A 51 3.84 0.67 5.69
N PRO A 52 3.25 0.72 6.90
CA PRO A 52 2.64 -0.45 7.53
C PRO A 52 1.31 -0.79 6.84
N MET A 53 1.35 -1.62 5.81
CA MET A 53 0.19 -2.18 5.13
C MET A 53 -0.14 -3.54 5.71
N GLY A 54 -1.41 -3.97 5.66
CA GLY A 54 -1.82 -5.26 6.19
C GLY A 54 -3.09 -5.79 5.54
N PHE A 55 -3.27 -7.13 5.61
CA PHE A 55 -4.51 -7.78 5.22
C PHE A 55 -5.55 -7.61 6.31
N LEU A 56 -6.77 -7.30 5.91
CA LEU A 56 -7.98 -7.27 6.72
C LEU A 56 -9.11 -7.97 5.97
N ASP A 57 -10.19 -8.26 6.69
CA ASP A 57 -11.36 -8.93 6.17
C ASP A 57 -12.64 -8.08 6.30
N TYR A 58 -13.75 -8.62 5.87
CA TYR A 58 -15.08 -7.98 5.87
C TYR A 58 -15.58 -7.56 7.27
N ASN A 59 -14.96 -8.05 8.36
CA ASN A 59 -15.30 -7.62 9.73
C ASN A 59 -14.75 -6.23 10.04
N THR A 60 -13.90 -5.69 9.17
CA THR A 60 -13.28 -4.38 9.35
C THR A 60 -13.78 -3.39 8.29
N ILE A 61 -14.36 -2.28 8.74
CA ILE A 61 -14.75 -1.17 7.88
C ILE A 61 -13.63 -0.14 7.87
N SER A 62 -13.06 0.10 6.68
CA SER A 62 -12.02 1.12 6.52
C SER A 62 -12.61 2.54 6.59
N THR A 63 -11.88 3.44 7.21
CA THR A 63 -12.18 4.88 7.16
C THR A 63 -11.65 5.53 5.89
N ASP A 64 -12.05 6.77 5.63
CA ASP A 64 -11.54 7.59 4.52
C ASP A 64 -10.06 7.98 4.67
N LEU A 65 -9.42 7.68 5.79
CA LEU A 65 -7.98 7.87 6.01
C LEU A 65 -7.11 6.78 5.40
N ASN A 66 -7.72 5.78 4.78
CA ASN A 66 -7.03 4.65 4.16
C ASN A 66 -7.54 4.43 2.73
N PHE A 67 -6.74 3.72 1.94
CA PHE A 67 -7.18 3.03 0.74
C PHE A 67 -7.33 1.54 1.04
N ILE A 68 -8.19 0.87 0.28
CA ILE A 68 -8.30 -0.58 0.29
C ILE A 68 -7.97 -1.13 -1.10
N ILE A 69 -7.30 -2.26 -1.16
CA ILE A 69 -7.05 -3.03 -2.38
C ILE A 69 -7.83 -4.33 -2.22
N PRO A 70 -9.03 -4.44 -2.84
CA PRO A 70 -9.88 -5.62 -2.70
C PRO A 70 -9.20 -6.86 -3.26
N GLU A 71 -9.46 -8.01 -2.63
CA GLU A 71 -9.01 -9.35 -3.08
C GLU A 71 -7.51 -9.39 -3.43
N ALA A 72 -6.71 -8.62 -2.70
CA ALA A 72 -5.28 -8.50 -2.97
C ALA A 72 -4.54 -9.81 -2.69
N THR A 73 -3.58 -10.11 -3.53
CA THR A 73 -2.76 -11.32 -3.44
C THR A 73 -1.50 -11.09 -2.60
N MET A 74 -0.87 -12.19 -2.15
CA MET A 74 0.45 -12.15 -1.49
C MET A 74 1.53 -11.50 -2.36
N TYR A 75 1.44 -11.68 -3.68
CA TYR A 75 2.33 -11.01 -4.63
C TYR A 75 2.20 -9.49 -4.57
N GLN A 76 0.95 -8.97 -4.61
CA GLN A 76 0.72 -7.53 -4.50
C GLN A 76 1.22 -6.98 -3.16
N PHE A 77 0.94 -7.69 -2.07
CA PHE A 77 1.44 -7.32 -0.74
C PHE A 77 2.97 -7.23 -0.71
N ALA A 78 3.68 -8.23 -1.25
CA ALA A 78 5.14 -8.25 -1.33
C ALA A 78 5.70 -7.04 -2.06
N ILE A 79 5.14 -6.74 -3.24
CA ILE A 79 5.59 -5.61 -4.07
C ILE A 79 5.34 -4.28 -3.34
N LEU A 80 4.13 -4.08 -2.82
CA LEU A 80 3.74 -2.83 -2.15
C LEU A 80 4.51 -2.56 -0.86
N THR A 81 4.98 -3.60 -0.18
CA THR A 81 5.77 -3.48 1.05
C THR A 81 7.29 -3.57 0.82
N SER A 82 7.74 -3.58 -0.45
CA SER A 82 9.16 -3.61 -0.80
C SER A 82 9.81 -2.22 -0.81
N ASN A 83 11.14 -2.19 -0.68
CA ASN A 83 11.93 -0.97 -0.79
C ASN A 83 11.77 -0.29 -2.17
N ILE A 84 11.53 -1.04 -3.23
CA ILE A 84 11.30 -0.50 -4.59
C ILE A 84 10.03 0.35 -4.61
N HIS A 85 8.92 -0.19 -4.09
CA HIS A 85 7.68 0.57 -4.00
C HIS A 85 7.80 1.75 -3.03
N MET A 86 8.54 1.58 -1.92
CA MET A 86 8.82 2.68 -0.99
C MET A 86 9.65 3.78 -1.65
N ALA A 87 10.67 3.45 -2.45
CA ALA A 87 11.47 4.41 -3.20
C ALA A 87 10.61 5.20 -4.20
N TRP A 88 9.79 4.49 -4.99
CA TRP A 88 8.81 5.10 -5.89
C TRP A 88 7.86 6.02 -5.14
N MET A 89 7.21 5.52 -4.08
CA MET A 89 6.28 6.29 -3.26
C MET A 89 6.92 7.56 -2.73
N ARG A 90 8.13 7.50 -2.16
CA ARG A 90 8.85 8.67 -1.66
C ARG A 90 9.14 9.71 -2.73
N ALA A 91 9.40 9.26 -3.96
CA ALA A 91 9.71 10.14 -5.10
C ALA A 91 8.47 10.87 -5.65
N VAL A 92 7.30 10.20 -5.70
CA VAL A 92 6.14 10.71 -6.43
C VAL A 92 4.98 11.14 -5.53
N CYS A 93 4.95 10.73 -4.26
CA CYS A 93 3.83 11.05 -3.37
C CYS A 93 3.82 12.54 -2.97
N GLY A 94 2.64 13.02 -2.58
CA GLY A 94 2.51 14.30 -1.89
C GLY A 94 3.05 14.25 -0.46
N ARG A 95 3.06 15.41 0.20
CA ARG A 95 3.43 15.54 1.61
C ARG A 95 2.28 16.15 2.41
N MET A 96 2.17 15.73 3.66
CA MET A 96 1.36 16.39 4.68
C MET A 96 2.29 16.81 5.80
N LYS A 97 2.71 18.09 5.81
CA LYS A 97 3.88 18.57 6.54
C LYS A 97 5.12 17.78 6.10
N SER A 98 5.81 17.05 6.99
CA SER A 98 6.93 16.18 6.67
C SER A 98 6.51 14.77 6.25
N ASP A 99 5.32 14.30 6.63
CA ASP A 99 4.87 12.94 6.39
C ASP A 99 4.50 12.67 4.94
N TYR A 100 4.66 11.42 4.51
CA TYR A 100 4.29 10.96 3.17
C TYR A 100 2.76 10.87 3.04
N ARG A 101 2.21 11.47 1.98
CA ARG A 101 0.80 11.36 1.62
C ARG A 101 0.65 10.45 0.41
N TYR A 102 0.32 9.20 0.66
CA TYR A 102 0.07 8.20 -0.38
C TYR A 102 -1.17 8.59 -1.20
N SER A 103 -1.07 8.49 -2.52
CA SER A 103 -2.18 8.74 -3.45
C SER A 103 -2.37 7.51 -4.35
N ALA A 104 -3.58 6.99 -4.43
CA ALA A 104 -3.88 5.88 -5.34
C ALA A 104 -3.59 6.26 -6.79
N ASN A 105 -4.02 7.46 -7.23
CA ASN A 105 -3.86 7.89 -8.61
C ASN A 105 -2.41 8.13 -9.04
N ILE A 106 -1.56 8.60 -8.12
CA ILE A 106 -0.17 8.94 -8.46
C ILE A 106 0.76 7.80 -8.10
N VAL A 107 0.64 7.25 -6.88
CA VAL A 107 1.59 6.24 -6.38
C VAL A 107 1.26 4.85 -6.90
N TYR A 108 0.01 4.40 -6.71
CA TYR A 108 -0.39 3.03 -7.02
C TYR A 108 -0.63 2.82 -8.53
N ASN A 109 -1.46 3.65 -9.15
CA ASN A 109 -1.89 3.46 -10.53
C ASN A 109 -0.75 3.67 -11.55
N ASN A 110 0.24 4.51 -11.22
CA ASN A 110 1.38 4.78 -12.09
C ASN A 110 2.61 3.93 -11.78
N PHE A 111 2.52 3.06 -10.78
CA PHE A 111 3.65 2.22 -10.41
C PHE A 111 3.97 1.22 -11.53
N PRO A 112 5.23 1.16 -12.01
CA PRO A 112 5.61 0.23 -13.07
C PRO A 112 5.82 -1.17 -12.50
N TRP A 113 4.75 -1.95 -12.35
CA TRP A 113 4.79 -3.31 -11.83
C TRP A 113 5.76 -4.20 -12.60
N PRO A 114 6.54 -5.08 -11.93
CA PRO A 114 7.45 -6.00 -12.59
C PRO A 114 6.69 -7.14 -13.28
N GLU A 115 7.34 -7.75 -14.25
CA GLU A 115 6.85 -8.93 -14.97
C GLU A 115 7.70 -10.16 -14.59
N PRO A 116 7.47 -10.76 -13.40
CA PRO A 116 8.28 -11.85 -12.90
C PRO A 116 8.00 -13.16 -13.65
N THR A 117 9.01 -14.00 -13.75
CA THR A 117 8.82 -15.42 -14.10
C THR A 117 8.00 -16.12 -13.00
N ALA A 118 7.42 -17.29 -13.30
CA ALA A 118 6.66 -18.06 -12.32
C ALA A 118 7.50 -18.40 -11.06
N GLN A 119 8.78 -18.69 -11.24
CA GLN A 119 9.70 -18.97 -10.14
C GLN A 119 9.96 -17.73 -9.27
N GLN A 120 10.17 -16.56 -9.89
CA GLN A 120 10.36 -15.30 -9.17
C GLN A 120 9.08 -14.91 -8.40
N ARG A 121 7.91 -15.05 -9.05
CA ARG A 121 6.62 -14.80 -8.39
C ARG A 121 6.42 -15.66 -7.15
N LYS A 122 6.67 -16.97 -7.26
CA LYS A 122 6.61 -17.90 -6.12
C LYS A 122 7.56 -17.47 -4.99
N LYS A 123 8.79 -17.07 -5.34
CA LYS A 123 9.76 -16.58 -4.34
C LYS A 123 9.29 -15.32 -3.63
N ILE A 124 8.74 -14.36 -4.38
CA ILE A 124 8.17 -13.11 -3.84
C ILE A 124 7.02 -13.41 -2.87
N GLU A 125 6.10 -14.31 -3.24
CA GLU A 125 4.99 -14.71 -2.37
C GLU A 125 5.47 -15.39 -1.07
N GLN A 126 6.54 -16.19 -1.15
CA GLN A 126 7.16 -16.79 0.04
C GLN A 126 7.79 -15.73 0.97
N THR A 127 8.46 -14.72 0.41
CA THR A 127 9.04 -13.64 1.22
C THR A 127 7.98 -12.73 1.83
N ALA A 128 6.85 -12.54 1.15
CA ALA A 128 5.68 -11.87 1.71
C ALA A 128 5.12 -12.62 2.94
N GLN A 129 4.99 -13.95 2.83
CA GLN A 129 4.54 -14.77 3.95
C GLN A 129 5.50 -14.64 5.15
N ALA A 130 6.81 -14.65 4.91
CA ALA A 130 7.80 -14.46 5.97
C ALA A 130 7.67 -13.10 6.71
N ILE A 131 7.21 -12.04 6.03
CA ILE A 131 6.90 -10.76 6.70
C ILE A 131 5.71 -10.93 7.65
N LEU A 132 4.65 -11.61 7.22
CA LEU A 132 3.47 -11.86 8.06
C LEU A 132 3.82 -12.76 9.24
N ASP A 133 4.60 -13.81 9.03
CA ASP A 133 5.08 -14.72 10.08
C ASP A 133 5.92 -13.97 11.12
N ALA A 134 6.82 -13.09 10.68
CA ALA A 134 7.62 -12.25 11.57
C ALA A 134 6.77 -11.28 12.41
N ARG A 135 5.68 -10.71 11.83
CA ARG A 135 4.72 -9.89 12.59
C ARG A 135 3.96 -10.71 13.62
N ALA A 136 3.59 -11.94 13.28
CA ALA A 136 2.85 -12.83 14.18
C ALA A 136 3.62 -13.23 15.45
N LEU A 137 4.95 -13.05 15.48
CA LEU A 137 5.75 -13.23 16.70
C LEU A 137 5.47 -12.17 17.78
N TYR A 138 4.80 -11.08 17.41
CA TYR A 138 4.54 -9.91 18.27
C TYR A 138 3.04 -9.56 18.32
N PRO A 139 2.18 -10.45 18.83
CA PRO A 139 0.73 -10.31 18.76
C PRO A 139 0.19 -9.10 19.53
N ASP A 140 0.90 -8.66 20.55
CA ASP A 140 0.52 -7.52 21.41
C ASP A 140 1.03 -6.17 20.89
N SER A 141 1.81 -6.16 19.80
CA SER A 141 2.37 -4.95 19.21
C SER A 141 1.52 -4.45 18.05
N SER A 142 1.23 -3.15 18.03
CA SER A 142 0.58 -2.54 16.87
C SER A 142 1.52 -2.49 15.66
N LEU A 143 0.98 -2.42 14.44
CA LEU A 143 1.80 -2.17 13.25
C LEU A 143 2.56 -0.83 13.36
N ALA A 144 2.04 0.15 14.08
CA ALA A 144 2.72 1.42 14.30
C ALA A 144 4.04 1.21 15.07
N ASP A 145 4.02 0.36 16.10
CA ASP A 145 5.19 0.03 16.92
C ASP A 145 6.19 -0.84 16.15
N LEU A 146 5.68 -1.89 15.46
CA LEU A 146 6.52 -2.79 14.66
C LEU A 146 7.27 -2.10 13.51
N TYR A 147 6.74 -0.98 13.01
CA TYR A 147 7.32 -0.23 11.89
C TYR A 147 7.97 1.10 12.30
N ASP A 148 8.12 1.34 13.57
CA ASP A 148 8.99 2.43 14.03
C ASP A 148 10.47 2.03 13.83
N GLU A 149 11.27 2.96 13.29
CA GLU A 149 12.67 2.68 12.92
C GLU A 149 13.53 2.24 14.11
N LEU A 150 13.21 2.71 15.32
CA LEU A 150 13.96 2.39 16.53
C LEU A 150 13.56 1.05 17.15
N THR A 151 12.28 0.67 17.00
CA THR A 151 11.72 -0.51 17.69
C THR A 151 11.41 -1.69 16.78
N MET A 152 11.61 -1.53 15.45
CA MET A 152 11.36 -2.60 14.49
C MET A 152 12.17 -3.86 14.81
N PRO A 153 11.51 -5.01 15.07
CA PRO A 153 12.18 -6.26 15.43
C PRO A 153 13.13 -6.76 14.35
N LEU A 154 14.20 -7.43 14.77
CA LEU A 154 15.23 -7.93 13.87
C LEU A 154 14.68 -8.94 12.86
N GLU A 155 13.78 -9.81 13.28
CA GLU A 155 13.11 -10.83 12.47
C GLU A 155 12.30 -10.16 11.35
N LEU A 156 11.53 -9.12 11.70
CA LEU A 156 10.74 -8.36 10.74
C LEU A 156 11.64 -7.59 9.75
N ARG A 157 12.72 -6.99 10.24
CA ARG A 157 13.72 -6.31 9.41
C ARG A 157 14.39 -7.27 8.42
N LYS A 158 14.74 -8.48 8.86
CA LYS A 158 15.30 -9.53 8.00
C LYS A 158 14.30 -10.00 6.95
N ALA A 159 13.04 -10.23 7.34
CA ALA A 159 11.98 -10.65 6.41
C ALA A 159 11.76 -9.59 5.31
N HIS A 160 11.68 -8.31 5.67
CA HIS A 160 11.62 -7.22 4.69
C HIS A 160 12.83 -7.18 3.77
N HIS A 161 14.03 -7.32 4.30
CA HIS A 161 15.24 -7.35 3.46
C HIS A 161 15.21 -8.50 2.44
N GLN A 162 14.75 -9.68 2.85
CA GLN A 162 14.60 -10.82 1.93
C GLN A 162 13.56 -10.54 0.85
N ASN A 163 12.45 -9.91 1.21
CA ASN A 163 11.44 -9.48 0.25
C ASN A 163 11.98 -8.43 -0.73
N ASP A 164 12.71 -7.44 -0.23
CA ASP A 164 13.36 -6.42 -1.06
C ASP A 164 14.25 -7.04 -2.12
N MET A 165 15.10 -8.00 -1.73
CA MET A 165 16.00 -8.71 -2.65
C MET A 165 15.22 -9.52 -3.70
N ALA A 166 14.14 -10.20 -3.31
CA ALA A 166 13.32 -10.98 -4.25
C ALA A 166 12.61 -10.06 -5.26
N VAL A 167 12.07 -8.93 -4.80
CA VAL A 167 11.41 -7.94 -5.66
C VAL A 167 12.44 -7.26 -6.58
N MET A 168 13.58 -6.83 -6.08
CA MET A 168 14.67 -6.25 -6.89
C MET A 168 15.10 -7.20 -7.99
N GLN A 169 15.22 -8.50 -7.70
CA GLN A 169 15.56 -9.51 -8.69
C GLN A 169 14.51 -9.64 -9.81
N ALA A 170 13.23 -9.45 -9.49
CA ALA A 170 12.15 -9.47 -10.49
C ALA A 170 12.23 -8.29 -11.49
N TYR A 171 12.78 -7.15 -11.06
CA TYR A 171 13.09 -6.01 -11.93
C TYR A 171 14.42 -6.17 -12.68
N GLY A 172 15.22 -7.17 -12.37
CA GLY A 172 16.61 -7.27 -12.86
C GLY A 172 17.58 -6.31 -12.14
N PHE A 173 17.15 -5.71 -11.04
CA PHE A 173 17.97 -4.81 -10.22
C PHE A 173 18.87 -5.63 -9.29
N THR A 174 19.93 -6.17 -9.84
CA THR A 174 20.86 -7.05 -9.13
C THR A 174 22.14 -6.31 -8.75
N LYS A 175 22.96 -6.92 -7.89
CA LYS A 175 24.25 -6.39 -7.48
C LYS A 175 25.11 -6.12 -8.74
N GLY A 176 25.47 -4.83 -8.93
CA GLY A 176 26.17 -4.37 -10.12
C GLY A 176 25.31 -3.58 -11.12
N SER A 177 23.97 -3.63 -11.03
CA SER A 177 23.10 -2.75 -11.82
C SER A 177 23.09 -1.32 -11.26
N GLU A 178 22.75 -0.34 -12.09
CA GLU A 178 22.64 1.06 -11.65
C GLU A 178 21.60 1.22 -10.54
N ALA A 179 20.43 0.60 -10.70
CA ALA A 179 19.33 0.64 -9.72
C ALA A 179 19.71 0.11 -8.32
N TYR A 180 20.74 -0.72 -8.23
CA TYR A 180 21.22 -1.27 -6.96
C TYR A 180 22.11 -0.30 -6.17
N LYS A 181 22.66 0.74 -6.81
CA LYS A 181 23.65 1.63 -6.20
C LYS A 181 23.06 2.57 -5.16
N SER A 182 21.84 3.05 -5.40
CA SER A 182 21.16 4.00 -4.51
C SER A 182 19.66 4.03 -4.76
N GLU A 183 18.91 4.56 -3.81
CA GLU A 183 17.46 4.79 -3.98
C GLU A 183 17.17 5.74 -5.15
N ALA A 184 17.95 6.80 -5.33
CA ALA A 184 17.80 7.72 -6.45
C ALA A 184 18.02 7.03 -7.81
N ALA A 185 19.01 6.16 -7.90
CA ALA A 185 19.27 5.38 -9.12
C ALA A 185 18.14 4.36 -9.38
N CYS A 186 17.60 3.72 -8.33
CA CYS A 186 16.44 2.85 -8.44
C CYS A 186 15.22 3.61 -8.98
N VAL A 187 14.93 4.80 -8.44
CA VAL A 187 13.83 5.65 -8.92
C VAL A 187 14.03 6.06 -10.38
N ALA A 188 15.25 6.40 -10.78
CA ALA A 188 15.55 6.73 -12.18
C ALA A 188 15.23 5.57 -13.16
N GLU A 189 15.58 4.34 -12.80
CA GLU A 189 15.23 3.17 -13.61
C GLU A 189 13.70 2.89 -13.59
N LEU A 190 13.02 3.07 -12.46
CA LEU A 190 11.56 2.96 -12.39
C LEU A 190 10.86 4.00 -13.27
N MET A 191 11.36 5.23 -13.32
CA MET A 191 10.83 6.27 -14.22
C MET A 191 10.98 5.91 -15.70
N LYS A 192 12.10 5.30 -16.09
CA LYS A 192 12.28 4.79 -17.47
C LYS A 192 11.26 3.69 -17.80
N LEU A 193 11.01 2.76 -16.85
CA LEU A 193 10.00 1.71 -17.03
C LEU A 193 8.58 2.31 -17.14
N TYR A 194 8.28 3.31 -16.31
CA TYR A 194 7.01 4.04 -16.39
C TYR A 194 6.83 4.70 -17.76
N GLN A 195 7.80 5.48 -18.23
CA GLN A 195 7.76 6.14 -19.55
C GLN A 195 7.53 5.14 -20.67
N LYS A 196 8.26 4.02 -20.67
CA LYS A 196 8.08 2.97 -21.67
C LYS A 196 6.63 2.44 -21.68
N LYS A 197 6.04 2.21 -20.50
CA LYS A 197 4.64 1.75 -20.41
C LYS A 197 3.64 2.80 -20.92
N VAL A 198 3.86 4.08 -20.66
CA VAL A 198 3.04 5.18 -21.20
C VAL A 198 3.10 5.20 -22.73
N GLU A 199 4.30 5.14 -23.32
CA GLU A 199 4.49 5.09 -24.77
C GLU A 199 3.82 3.88 -25.44
N GLU A 200 3.81 2.72 -24.76
CA GLU A 200 3.14 1.50 -25.25
C GLU A 200 1.60 1.65 -25.24
N ILE A 201 1.05 2.40 -24.27
CA ILE A 201 -0.39 2.69 -24.18
C ILE A 201 -0.81 3.70 -25.26
N GLU A 202 -0.01 4.75 -25.48
CA GLU A 202 -0.30 5.80 -26.48
C GLU A 202 -0.22 5.29 -27.93
N LYS A 203 0.48 4.19 -28.18
CA LYS A 203 0.56 3.55 -29.50
C LYS A 203 -0.57 2.56 -29.80
N ARG A 204 -1.45 2.29 -28.86
CA ARG A 204 -2.62 1.40 -29.02
C ARG A 204 -3.88 2.17 -29.37
#